data_d4d849ca22a349424979a748b48c7f34
#
_entry.id   d4d849ca22a349424979a748b48c7f34
#
_cell.length_a   1.000
_cell.length_b   1.000
_cell.length_c   1.000
_cell.angle_alpha   90.00
_cell.angle_beta   90.00
_cell.angle_gamma   90.00
#
_symmetry.space_group_name_H-M   'P 1'
#
loop_
_entity.id
_entity.type
_entity.pdbx_description
1 polymer ?
#
loop_
_entity_poly.entity_id
_entity_poly.type
_entity_poly.pdbx_seq_one_letter_code
_entity_poly.pdbx_strand_id
1 'polypeptide(L)'
;MEKPIVGGQAVIEGVMMRGFGKVATAVREPDGNINVQVKPVNSISDKYPILKLPLLRGAVTLFESLILGIKSLSFSAQAAGEEDEQLSDTEMIATIFFALLLACVLFIAIPTFAAKFLNTLTEDHFILNLAEGFLRLIIFFAYIFFISRMKDIQRVFQYHGAEHKTIFCYEANLPLTVENVKKFPRLHPRCGTAFLLIVMIVSIFVFAFLGWPDLWLRISSRIILLPVVAGISYEIIRFAGRSKNSFVRLAIMPGLWLQYLTTREPDDSMIEVAISSLKAVTPEEFLN
;
A
#
# COMPACT_ATOMS: atom_id res chain seq x y z
N MET A 1 12.74 16.55 20.45
CA MET A 1 11.42 15.89 20.39
C MET A 1 11.47 14.84 19.30
N GLU A 2 10.93 13.63 19.53
CA GLU A 2 10.80 12.67 18.42
C GLU A 2 9.82 13.23 17.39
N LYS A 3 10.25 13.27 16.13
CA LYS A 3 9.38 13.74 15.04
C LYS A 3 8.19 12.76 14.87
N PRO A 4 6.97 13.26 14.69
CA PRO A 4 5.83 12.40 14.38
C PRO A 4 6.05 11.60 13.10
N ILE A 5 5.48 10.39 13.11
CA ILE A 5 5.60 9.47 11.97
C ILE A 5 4.77 10.02 10.80
N VAL A 6 5.41 10.11 9.64
CA VAL A 6 4.77 10.41 8.36
C VAL A 6 4.79 9.14 7.52
N GLY A 7 3.77 8.92 6.74
CA GLY A 7 3.68 7.86 5.73
C GLY A 7 3.13 8.42 4.44
N GLY A 8 3.30 7.70 3.34
CA GLY A 8 2.85 8.18 2.05
C GLY A 8 2.40 7.06 1.11
N GLN A 9 2.16 7.47 -0.12
CA GLN A 9 1.80 6.62 -1.24
C GLN A 9 2.17 7.33 -2.54
N ALA A 10 2.80 6.63 -3.48
CA ALA A 10 2.95 7.12 -4.84
C ALA A 10 1.58 7.18 -5.53
N VAL A 11 1.39 8.20 -6.35
CA VAL A 11 0.24 8.39 -7.22
C VAL A 11 0.72 8.73 -8.64
N ILE A 12 -0.18 8.96 -9.58
CA ILE A 12 0.17 9.32 -10.96
C ILE A 12 0.89 10.68 -10.95
N GLU A 13 2.11 10.72 -11.49
CA GLU A 13 2.98 11.91 -11.53
C GLU A 13 3.13 12.62 -10.18
N GLY A 14 3.04 11.86 -9.06
CA GLY A 14 2.99 12.51 -7.75
C GLY A 14 3.18 11.60 -6.55
N VAL A 15 3.12 12.26 -5.39
CA VAL A 15 3.22 11.62 -4.07
C VAL A 15 2.15 12.18 -3.14
N MET A 16 1.46 11.30 -2.43
CA MET A 16 0.60 11.64 -1.31
C MET A 16 1.36 11.38 -0.01
N MET A 17 1.38 12.35 0.90
CA MET A 17 1.89 12.20 2.27
C MET A 17 0.78 12.38 3.30
N ARG A 18 0.81 11.60 4.38
CA ARG A 18 -0.10 11.70 5.53
C ARG A 18 0.70 11.93 6.80
N GLY A 19 0.38 12.98 7.51
CA GLY A 19 1.01 13.33 8.80
C GLY A 19 0.27 14.47 9.49
N PHE A 20 0.45 14.62 10.78
CA PHE A 20 -0.07 15.77 11.55
C PHE A 20 -1.57 16.06 11.35
N GLY A 21 -2.39 15.02 11.23
CA GLY A 21 -3.84 15.16 11.00
C GLY A 21 -4.21 15.67 9.62
N LYS A 22 -3.28 15.68 8.67
CA LYS A 22 -3.47 16.12 7.28
C LYS A 22 -3.02 15.06 6.30
N VAL A 23 -3.55 15.15 5.09
CA VAL A 23 -3.03 14.50 3.90
C VAL A 23 -2.75 15.57 2.85
N ALA A 24 -1.59 15.51 2.22
CA ALA A 24 -1.24 16.32 1.06
C ALA A 24 -0.94 15.43 -0.13
N THR A 25 -1.48 15.75 -1.28
CA THR A 25 -1.15 15.11 -2.56
C THR A 25 -0.51 16.15 -3.46
N ALA A 26 0.76 15.96 -3.78
CA ALA A 26 1.51 16.79 -4.71
C ALA A 26 1.64 16.06 -6.05
N VAL A 27 1.34 16.71 -7.13
CA VAL A 27 1.33 16.16 -8.50
C VAL A 27 2.04 17.14 -9.43
N ARG A 28 2.86 16.63 -10.34
CA ARG A 28 3.43 17.43 -11.40
C ARG A 28 2.44 17.50 -12.56
N GLU A 29 2.03 18.69 -12.89
CA GLU A 29 1.13 18.99 -14.02
C GLU A 29 1.89 18.96 -15.36
N PRO A 30 1.20 18.85 -16.51
CA PRO A 30 1.84 18.85 -17.83
C PRO A 30 2.66 20.11 -18.14
N ASP A 31 2.31 21.26 -17.56
CA ASP A 31 3.05 22.51 -17.70
C ASP A 31 4.34 22.58 -16.86
N GLY A 32 4.61 21.54 -16.06
CA GLY A 32 5.77 21.40 -15.19
C GLY A 32 5.59 21.96 -13.79
N ASN A 33 4.48 22.61 -13.47
CA ASN A 33 4.18 23.09 -12.13
C ASN A 33 3.85 21.95 -11.16
N ILE A 34 3.99 22.19 -9.84
CA ILE A 34 3.61 21.23 -8.81
C ILE A 34 2.31 21.71 -8.17
N ASN A 35 1.23 20.97 -8.43
CA ASN A 35 -0.06 21.19 -7.77
C ASN A 35 -0.12 20.43 -6.44
N VAL A 36 -0.46 21.12 -5.35
CA VAL A 36 -0.49 20.53 -4.00
C VAL A 36 -1.88 20.69 -3.39
N GLN A 37 -2.60 19.59 -3.24
CA GLN A 37 -3.88 19.55 -2.56
C GLN A 37 -3.70 19.08 -1.11
N VAL A 38 -4.13 19.91 -0.12
CA VAL A 38 -4.09 19.55 1.30
C VAL A 38 -5.50 19.38 1.84
N LYS A 39 -5.72 18.29 2.57
CA LYS A 39 -7.02 18.00 3.22
C LYS A 39 -6.81 17.58 4.68
N PRO A 40 -7.68 17.94 5.62
CA PRO A 40 -7.67 17.40 6.97
C PRO A 40 -8.09 15.92 6.93
N VAL A 41 -7.51 15.13 7.84
CA VAL A 41 -7.86 13.71 8.02
C VAL A 41 -8.41 13.53 9.41
N ASN A 42 -9.69 13.18 9.49
CA ASN A 42 -10.36 12.78 10.73
C ASN A 42 -10.58 11.27 10.69
N SER A 43 -9.96 10.54 11.61
CA SER A 43 -10.18 9.11 11.71
C SER A 43 -11.55 8.81 12.35
N ILE A 44 -12.26 7.82 11.82
CA ILE A 44 -13.51 7.35 12.44
C ILE A 44 -13.25 6.80 13.86
N SER A 45 -12.03 6.32 14.13
CA SER A 45 -11.60 5.86 15.45
C SER A 45 -11.52 7.00 16.49
N ASP A 46 -11.46 8.26 16.08
CA ASP A 46 -11.51 9.39 17.01
C ASP A 46 -12.92 9.62 17.52
N LYS A 47 -13.94 9.31 16.71
CA LYS A 47 -15.36 9.37 17.11
C LYS A 47 -15.79 8.13 17.92
N TYR A 48 -15.21 6.96 17.62
CA TYR A 48 -15.57 5.70 18.27
C TYR A 48 -14.34 5.02 18.88
N PRO A 49 -14.05 5.25 20.18
CA PRO A 49 -12.83 4.74 20.84
C PRO A 49 -12.64 3.23 20.79
N ILE A 50 -13.71 2.44 20.71
CA ILE A 50 -13.68 0.98 20.56
C ILE A 50 -12.87 0.54 19.33
N LEU A 51 -12.87 1.36 18.26
CA LEU A 51 -12.12 1.11 17.03
C LEU A 51 -10.59 1.27 17.20
N LYS A 52 -10.13 1.78 18.35
CA LYS A 52 -8.70 1.86 18.72
C LYS A 52 -8.17 0.55 19.34
N LEU A 53 -9.05 -0.41 19.63
CA LEU A 53 -8.66 -1.71 20.12
C LEU A 53 -7.80 -2.50 19.12
N PRO A 54 -6.87 -3.36 19.58
CA PRO A 54 -6.12 -4.24 18.70
C PRO A 54 -7.02 -4.99 17.72
N LEU A 55 -6.53 -5.29 16.54
CA LEU A 55 -7.23 -5.86 15.40
C LEU A 55 -8.22 -4.89 14.74
N LEU A 56 -9.17 -4.28 15.49
CA LEU A 56 -10.14 -3.33 14.93
C LEU A 56 -9.44 -2.11 14.33
N ARG A 57 -8.46 -1.55 15.03
CA ARG A 57 -7.69 -0.40 14.53
C ARG A 57 -6.96 -0.71 13.21
N GLY A 58 -6.48 -1.95 13.04
CA GLY A 58 -5.81 -2.36 11.80
C GLY A 58 -6.76 -2.40 10.61
N ALA A 59 -7.96 -2.98 10.81
CA ALA A 59 -9.01 -2.98 9.80
C ALA A 59 -9.44 -1.55 9.44
N VAL A 60 -9.72 -0.71 10.44
CA VAL A 60 -10.10 0.70 10.22
C VAL A 60 -9.01 1.45 9.47
N THR A 61 -7.75 1.34 9.90
CA THR A 61 -6.62 1.99 9.22
C THR A 61 -6.49 1.56 7.76
N LEU A 62 -6.69 0.28 7.47
CA LEU A 62 -6.68 -0.22 6.09
C LEU A 62 -7.78 0.44 5.25
N PHE A 63 -9.04 0.42 5.72
CA PHE A 63 -10.15 1.03 4.99
C PHE A 63 -9.98 2.53 4.78
N GLU A 64 -9.56 3.26 5.82
CA GLU A 64 -9.25 4.69 5.69
C GLU A 64 -8.13 4.94 4.69
N SER A 65 -7.06 4.14 4.73
CA SER A 65 -5.94 4.29 3.79
C SER A 65 -6.34 3.98 2.35
N LEU A 66 -7.20 2.97 2.13
CA LEU A 66 -7.75 2.68 0.81
C LEU A 66 -8.59 3.85 0.27
N ILE A 67 -9.49 4.41 1.08
CA ILE A 67 -10.32 5.55 0.68
C ILE A 67 -9.45 6.77 0.36
N LEU A 68 -8.47 7.08 1.21
CA LEU A 68 -7.54 8.19 0.99
C LEU A 68 -6.69 7.95 -0.25
N GLY A 69 -6.19 6.73 -0.43
CA GLY A 69 -5.39 6.34 -1.59
C GLY A 69 -6.16 6.48 -2.90
N ILE A 70 -7.40 5.99 -2.95
CA ILE A 70 -8.27 6.13 -4.14
C ILE A 70 -8.53 7.62 -4.43
N LYS A 71 -8.87 8.43 -3.42
CA LYS A 71 -9.11 9.87 -3.62
C LYS A 71 -7.86 10.61 -4.12
N SER A 72 -6.69 10.27 -3.59
CA SER A 72 -5.43 10.86 -4.04
C SER A 72 -5.05 10.40 -5.45
N LEU A 73 -5.30 9.14 -5.78
CA LEU A 73 -5.09 8.61 -7.12
C LEU A 73 -6.02 9.28 -8.14
N SER A 74 -7.31 9.45 -7.80
CA SER A 74 -8.27 10.16 -8.64
C SER A 74 -7.87 11.61 -8.87
N PHE A 75 -7.45 12.32 -7.82
CA PHE A 75 -6.95 13.69 -7.95
C PHE A 75 -5.71 13.74 -8.85
N SER A 76 -4.76 12.81 -8.67
CA SER A 76 -3.54 12.79 -9.46
C SER A 76 -3.80 12.47 -10.94
N ALA A 77 -4.74 11.58 -11.23
CA ALA A 77 -5.13 11.27 -12.61
C ALA A 77 -5.72 12.48 -13.32
N GLN A 78 -6.51 13.29 -12.61
CA GLN A 78 -7.06 14.53 -13.16
C GLN A 78 -6.00 15.62 -13.33
N ALA A 79 -5.12 15.81 -12.34
CA ALA A 79 -4.11 16.86 -12.36
C ALA A 79 -2.95 16.59 -13.34
N ALA A 80 -2.61 15.31 -13.56
CA ALA A 80 -1.52 14.90 -14.44
C ALA A 80 -1.96 14.69 -15.90
N GLY A 81 -3.27 14.55 -16.18
CA GLY A 81 -3.83 14.39 -17.52
C GLY A 81 -3.92 15.73 -18.26
N GLU A 82 -3.75 15.71 -19.59
CA GLU A 82 -4.12 16.84 -20.43
C GLU A 82 -5.65 17.06 -20.37
N GLU A 83 -6.13 18.29 -20.66
CA GLU A 83 -7.56 18.63 -20.52
C GLU A 83 -8.47 17.68 -21.32
N ASP A 84 -8.02 17.20 -22.47
CA ASP A 84 -8.76 16.28 -23.34
C ASP A 84 -8.71 14.80 -22.85
N GLU A 85 -7.84 14.47 -21.90
CA GLU A 85 -7.66 13.12 -21.35
C GLU A 85 -8.28 12.95 -19.95
N GLN A 86 -8.89 13.99 -19.40
CA GLN A 86 -9.47 13.92 -18.06
C GLN A 86 -10.69 13.00 -18.02
N LEU A 87 -10.63 12.00 -17.16
CA LEU A 87 -11.72 11.07 -16.93
C LEU A 87 -12.89 11.77 -16.23
N SER A 88 -14.09 11.56 -16.71
CA SER A 88 -15.31 11.95 -15.98
C SER A 88 -15.44 11.15 -14.69
N ASP A 89 -16.20 11.65 -13.71
CA ASP A 89 -16.45 10.97 -12.45
C ASP A 89 -17.03 9.55 -12.66
N THR A 90 -17.87 9.36 -13.69
CA THR A 90 -18.47 8.06 -14.03
C THR A 90 -17.42 7.08 -14.55
N GLU A 91 -16.53 7.52 -15.44
CA GLU A 91 -15.44 6.68 -15.96
C GLU A 91 -14.46 6.31 -14.87
N MET A 92 -14.17 7.22 -13.95
CA MET A 92 -13.31 6.97 -12.81
C MET A 92 -13.93 5.92 -11.86
N ILE A 93 -15.22 6.04 -11.53
CA ILE A 93 -15.93 5.05 -10.71
C ILE A 93 -15.94 3.68 -11.41
N ALA A 94 -16.20 3.64 -12.71
CA ALA A 94 -16.15 2.41 -13.49
C ALA A 94 -14.75 1.78 -13.47
N THR A 95 -13.71 2.57 -13.67
CA THR A 95 -12.32 2.10 -13.64
C THR A 95 -11.96 1.49 -12.27
N ILE A 96 -12.32 2.16 -11.17
CA ILE A 96 -12.10 1.65 -9.81
C ILE A 96 -12.89 0.35 -9.59
N PHE A 97 -14.13 0.28 -10.04
CA PHE A 97 -14.96 -0.92 -9.93
C PHE A 97 -14.33 -2.11 -10.67
N PHE A 98 -13.92 -1.91 -11.92
CA PHE A 98 -13.27 -2.96 -12.71
C PHE A 98 -11.91 -3.38 -12.14
N ALA A 99 -11.13 -2.44 -11.59
CA ALA A 99 -9.85 -2.75 -10.93
C ALA A 99 -10.07 -3.62 -9.68
N LEU A 100 -11.06 -3.29 -8.84
CA LEU A 100 -11.41 -4.09 -7.68
C LEU A 100 -11.97 -5.47 -8.07
N LEU A 101 -12.81 -5.53 -9.10
CA LEU A 101 -13.32 -6.79 -9.64
C LEU A 101 -12.17 -7.67 -10.14
N LEU A 102 -11.24 -7.10 -10.91
CA LEU A 102 -10.05 -7.81 -11.39
C LEU A 102 -9.20 -8.33 -10.23
N ALA A 103 -9.00 -7.53 -9.19
CA ALA A 103 -8.26 -7.96 -8.00
C ALA A 103 -8.97 -9.13 -7.29
N CYS A 104 -10.29 -9.09 -7.14
CA CYS A 104 -11.07 -10.21 -6.59
C CYS A 104 -10.95 -11.47 -7.46
N VAL A 105 -11.01 -11.34 -8.78
CA VAL A 105 -10.85 -12.46 -9.70
C VAL A 105 -9.45 -13.06 -9.59
N LEU A 106 -8.40 -12.25 -9.66
CA LEU A 106 -7.01 -12.72 -9.65
C LEU A 106 -6.61 -13.34 -8.30
N PHE A 107 -7.00 -12.71 -7.18
CA PHE A 107 -6.45 -13.07 -5.86
C PHE A 107 -7.41 -13.90 -4.99
N ILE A 108 -8.68 -14.00 -5.37
CA ILE A 108 -9.64 -14.82 -4.65
C ILE A 108 -10.20 -15.90 -5.56
N ALA A 109 -10.86 -15.52 -6.67
CA ALA A 109 -11.59 -16.49 -7.48
C ALA A 109 -10.67 -17.51 -8.17
N ILE A 110 -9.63 -17.06 -8.89
CA ILE A 110 -8.71 -17.96 -9.61
C ILE A 110 -8.00 -18.94 -8.67
N PRO A 111 -7.35 -18.52 -7.55
CA PRO A 111 -6.72 -19.48 -6.64
C PRO A 111 -7.72 -20.48 -6.05
N THR A 112 -8.90 -19.99 -5.64
CA THR A 112 -9.94 -20.83 -5.04
C THR A 112 -10.51 -21.84 -6.05
N PHE A 113 -10.71 -21.43 -7.30
CA PHE A 113 -11.20 -22.30 -8.36
C PHE A 113 -10.12 -23.33 -8.77
N ALA A 114 -8.88 -22.89 -8.96
CA ALA A 114 -7.78 -23.77 -9.32
C ALA A 114 -7.50 -24.83 -8.22
N ALA A 115 -7.61 -24.44 -6.96
CA ALA A 115 -7.44 -25.37 -5.85
C ALA A 115 -8.53 -26.48 -5.81
N LYS A 116 -9.68 -26.28 -6.50
CA LYS A 116 -10.68 -27.36 -6.65
C LYS A 116 -10.11 -28.57 -7.39
N PHE A 117 -9.20 -28.36 -8.35
CA PHE A 117 -8.57 -29.46 -9.07
C PHE A 117 -7.60 -30.26 -8.19
N LEU A 118 -7.03 -29.65 -7.14
CA LEU A 118 -6.16 -30.33 -6.19
C LEU A 118 -6.93 -31.29 -5.28
N ASN A 119 -8.26 -31.13 -5.18
CA ASN A 119 -9.12 -32.01 -4.42
C ASN A 119 -9.15 -33.47 -4.97
N THR A 120 -8.72 -33.65 -6.22
CA THR A 120 -8.52 -34.98 -6.82
C THR A 120 -7.26 -35.68 -6.32
N LEU A 121 -6.31 -34.95 -5.72
CA LEU A 121 -5.01 -35.44 -5.26
C LEU A 121 -4.98 -35.71 -3.75
N THR A 122 -5.76 -34.97 -2.97
CA THR A 122 -5.83 -35.11 -1.51
C THR A 122 -7.17 -34.64 -0.97
N GLU A 123 -7.65 -35.28 0.10
CA GLU A 123 -8.84 -34.87 0.86
C GLU A 123 -8.48 -34.04 2.10
N ASP A 124 -7.18 -33.84 2.38
CA ASP A 124 -6.73 -33.05 3.52
C ASP A 124 -6.99 -31.55 3.28
N HIS A 125 -7.98 -31.04 3.98
CA HIS A 125 -8.42 -29.64 3.87
C HIS A 125 -7.35 -28.63 4.22
N PHE A 126 -6.44 -28.97 5.15
CA PHE A 126 -5.32 -28.10 5.53
C PHE A 126 -4.33 -27.98 4.37
N ILE A 127 -3.97 -29.10 3.75
CA ILE A 127 -3.06 -29.15 2.59
C ILE A 127 -3.68 -28.37 1.41
N LEU A 128 -4.99 -28.54 1.16
CA LEU A 128 -5.69 -27.82 0.09
C LEU A 128 -5.69 -26.31 0.30
N ASN A 129 -5.98 -25.84 1.51
CA ASN A 129 -5.96 -24.41 1.83
C ASN A 129 -4.53 -23.84 1.74
N LEU A 130 -3.53 -24.60 2.18
CA LEU A 130 -2.13 -24.20 2.08
C LEU A 130 -1.70 -24.07 0.61
N ALA A 131 -2.04 -25.04 -0.23
CA ALA A 131 -1.76 -25.02 -1.67
C ALA A 131 -2.46 -23.85 -2.37
N GLU A 132 -3.73 -23.57 -2.03
CA GLU A 132 -4.45 -22.41 -2.52
C GLU A 132 -3.74 -21.12 -2.14
N GLY A 133 -3.26 -21.02 -0.89
CA GLY A 133 -2.52 -19.85 -0.41
C GLY A 133 -1.19 -19.66 -1.14
N PHE A 134 -0.44 -20.74 -1.39
CA PHE A 134 0.79 -20.68 -2.18
C PHE A 134 0.52 -20.27 -3.64
N LEU A 135 -0.54 -20.80 -4.24
CA LEU A 135 -0.94 -20.40 -5.59
C LEU A 135 -1.26 -18.89 -5.64
N ARG A 136 -1.95 -18.36 -4.62
CA ARG A 136 -2.22 -16.92 -4.49
C ARG A 136 -0.93 -16.10 -4.43
N LEU A 137 0.08 -16.55 -3.67
CA LEU A 137 1.38 -15.90 -3.64
C LEU A 137 2.07 -15.91 -5.00
N ILE A 138 2.03 -17.03 -5.71
CA ILE A 138 2.61 -17.15 -7.06
C ILE A 138 1.93 -16.15 -8.00
N ILE A 139 0.59 -16.10 -8.01
CA ILE A 139 -0.17 -15.15 -8.83
C ILE A 139 0.19 -13.70 -8.45
N PHE A 140 0.32 -13.41 -7.17
CA PHE A 140 0.70 -12.08 -6.69
C PHE A 140 2.10 -11.66 -7.18
N PHE A 141 3.11 -12.52 -7.03
CA PHE A 141 4.45 -12.22 -7.51
C PHE A 141 4.51 -12.11 -9.03
N ALA A 142 3.80 -12.98 -9.74
CA ALA A 142 3.69 -12.89 -11.20
C ALA A 142 3.04 -11.58 -11.63
N TYR A 143 1.93 -11.19 -11.00
CA TYR A 143 1.26 -9.92 -11.26
C TYR A 143 2.21 -8.73 -11.05
N ILE A 144 2.88 -8.64 -9.88
CA ILE A 144 3.83 -7.56 -9.60
C ILE A 144 4.98 -7.56 -10.63
N PHE A 145 5.50 -8.73 -10.98
CA PHE A 145 6.57 -8.85 -11.97
C PHE A 145 6.13 -8.30 -13.33
N PHE A 146 4.94 -8.65 -13.81
CA PHE A 146 4.46 -8.19 -15.12
C PHE A 146 4.15 -6.69 -15.12
N ILE A 147 3.42 -6.17 -14.12
CA ILE A 147 3.12 -4.74 -14.07
C ILE A 147 4.40 -3.89 -13.90
N SER A 148 5.43 -4.40 -13.20
CA SER A 148 6.70 -3.68 -13.03
C SER A 148 7.47 -3.44 -14.34
N ARG A 149 7.06 -4.08 -15.44
CA ARG A 149 7.63 -3.91 -16.78
C ARG A 149 6.91 -2.82 -17.61
N MET A 150 5.71 -2.42 -17.19
CA MET A 150 4.94 -1.37 -17.86
C MET A 150 5.57 -0.01 -17.57
N LYS A 151 5.75 0.83 -18.60
CA LYS A 151 6.43 2.13 -18.48
C LYS A 151 5.74 3.06 -17.49
N ASP A 152 4.41 3.16 -17.54
CA ASP A 152 3.63 4.04 -16.66
C ASP A 152 3.73 3.60 -15.20
N ILE A 153 3.71 2.28 -14.95
CA ILE A 153 3.91 1.73 -13.59
C ILE A 153 5.35 1.95 -13.12
N GLN A 154 6.33 1.94 -14.02
CA GLN A 154 7.72 2.26 -13.65
C GLN A 154 7.85 3.71 -13.15
N ARG A 155 7.12 4.66 -13.75
CA ARG A 155 7.08 6.05 -13.26
C ARG A 155 6.46 6.13 -11.86
N VAL A 156 5.33 5.47 -11.64
CA VAL A 156 4.73 5.40 -10.29
C VAL A 156 5.72 4.78 -9.29
N PHE A 157 6.48 3.76 -9.68
CA PHE A 157 7.50 3.16 -8.82
C PHE A 157 8.73 4.06 -8.59
N GLN A 158 9.02 5.00 -9.48
CA GLN A 158 10.02 6.06 -9.24
C GLN A 158 9.52 7.07 -8.19
N TYR A 159 8.25 7.51 -8.29
CA TYR A 159 7.63 8.35 -7.26
C TYR A 159 7.55 7.63 -5.91
N HIS A 160 7.36 6.32 -5.89
CA HIS A 160 7.43 5.52 -4.66
C HIS A 160 8.84 5.50 -4.07
N GLY A 161 9.87 5.44 -4.92
CA GLY A 161 11.25 5.63 -4.49
C GLY A 161 11.52 7.04 -3.93
N ALA A 162 10.96 8.08 -4.55
CA ALA A 162 11.05 9.46 -4.07
C ALA A 162 10.38 9.64 -2.71
N GLU A 163 9.20 9.06 -2.51
CA GLU A 163 8.50 9.04 -1.23
C GLU A 163 9.39 8.47 -0.13
N HIS A 164 9.93 7.26 -0.31
CA HIS A 164 10.77 6.58 0.69
C HIS A 164 12.02 7.39 1.05
N LYS A 165 12.75 7.88 0.05
CA LYS A 165 13.96 8.69 0.25
C LYS A 165 13.64 9.97 1.00
N THR A 166 12.52 10.62 0.70
CA THR A 166 12.10 11.85 1.35
C THR A 166 11.71 11.62 2.82
N ILE A 167 11.00 10.52 3.11
CA ILE A 167 10.67 10.13 4.49
C ILE A 167 11.96 9.84 5.29
N PHE A 168 12.91 9.11 4.74
CA PHE A 168 14.21 8.87 5.41
C PHE A 168 14.97 10.17 5.71
N CYS A 169 15.01 11.11 4.77
CA CYS A 169 15.65 12.41 4.99
C CYS A 169 15.00 13.17 6.14
N TYR A 170 13.67 13.19 6.20
CA TYR A 170 12.90 13.77 7.28
C TYR A 170 13.19 13.11 8.64
N GLU A 171 13.24 11.78 8.69
CA GLU A 171 13.53 11.01 9.92
C GLU A 171 14.97 11.18 10.38
N ALA A 172 15.89 11.40 9.45
CA ALA A 172 17.29 11.71 9.75
C ALA A 172 17.51 13.16 10.26
N ASN A 173 16.45 13.97 10.35
CA ASN A 173 16.53 15.39 10.73
C ASN A 173 17.46 16.22 9.84
N LEU A 174 17.51 15.91 8.53
CA LEU A 174 18.25 16.69 7.56
C LEU A 174 17.32 17.63 6.80
N PRO A 175 17.85 18.80 6.34
CA PRO A 175 17.08 19.70 5.49
C PRO A 175 16.53 18.97 4.25
N LEU A 176 15.24 19.18 3.96
CA LEU A 176 14.56 18.58 2.82
C LEU A 176 14.96 19.28 1.51
N THR A 177 16.14 18.93 1.02
CA THR A 177 16.67 19.35 -0.28
C THR A 177 16.88 18.12 -1.17
N VAL A 178 16.86 18.30 -2.48
CA VAL A 178 17.07 17.20 -3.44
C VAL A 178 18.39 16.48 -3.17
N GLU A 179 19.48 17.24 -2.90
CA GLU A 179 20.81 16.71 -2.63
C GLU A 179 20.87 15.82 -1.39
N ASN A 180 20.11 16.15 -0.35
CA ASN A 180 20.07 15.36 0.87
C ASN A 180 19.20 14.12 0.69
N VAL A 181 18.03 14.27 0.07
CA VAL A 181 17.10 13.17 -0.19
C VAL A 181 17.73 12.08 -1.07
N LYS A 182 18.50 12.47 -2.08
CA LYS A 182 19.21 11.54 -2.97
C LYS A 182 20.11 10.55 -2.26
N LYS A 183 20.69 10.93 -1.12
CA LYS A 183 21.64 10.10 -0.36
C LYS A 183 20.99 8.89 0.31
N PHE A 184 19.68 8.88 0.47
CA PHE A 184 18.96 7.83 1.17
C PHE A 184 18.56 6.67 0.26
N PRO A 185 18.41 5.45 0.83
CA PRO A 185 17.96 4.30 0.08
C PRO A 185 16.44 4.41 -0.24
N ARG A 186 16.03 3.71 -1.29
CA ARG A 186 14.61 3.62 -1.70
C ARG A 186 13.83 2.51 -1.00
N LEU A 187 14.47 1.62 -0.24
CA LEU A 187 13.82 0.51 0.46
C LEU A 187 13.50 0.93 1.89
N HIS A 188 12.21 1.04 2.23
CA HIS A 188 11.76 1.54 3.53
C HIS A 188 11.03 0.45 4.34
N PRO A 189 11.38 0.21 5.62
CA PRO A 189 10.83 -0.90 6.41
C PRO A 189 9.33 -0.75 6.75
N ARG A 190 8.76 0.45 6.67
CA ARG A 190 7.34 0.73 6.95
C ARG A 190 6.49 0.91 5.70
N CYS A 191 6.95 0.41 4.57
CA CYS A 191 6.23 0.51 3.30
C CYS A 191 4.95 -0.33 3.26
N GLY A 192 3.90 0.22 2.65
CA GLY A 192 2.62 -0.46 2.45
C GLY A 192 2.71 -1.73 1.60
N THR A 193 3.70 -1.85 0.69
CA THR A 193 3.88 -3.08 -0.11
C THR A 193 4.35 -4.25 0.74
N ALA A 194 5.17 -4.01 1.78
CA ALA A 194 5.51 -5.04 2.76
C ALA A 194 4.28 -5.52 3.55
N PHE A 195 3.33 -4.60 3.83
CA PHE A 195 2.05 -4.95 4.46
C PHE A 195 1.24 -5.91 3.60
N LEU A 196 1.15 -5.70 2.27
CA LEU A 196 0.43 -6.60 1.37
C LEU A 196 0.98 -8.03 1.42
N LEU A 197 2.30 -8.20 1.44
CA LEU A 197 2.90 -9.53 1.55
C LEU A 197 2.57 -10.20 2.89
N ILE A 198 2.59 -9.46 4.00
CA ILE A 198 2.21 -9.98 5.31
C ILE A 198 0.72 -10.35 5.34
N VAL A 199 -0.16 -9.54 4.74
CA VAL A 199 -1.59 -9.89 4.58
C VAL A 199 -1.75 -11.21 3.82
N MET A 200 -0.99 -11.42 2.75
CA MET A 200 -1.01 -12.68 1.99
C MET A 200 -0.58 -13.86 2.88
N ILE A 201 0.53 -13.74 3.60
CA ILE A 201 1.05 -14.81 4.46
C ILE A 201 0.05 -15.10 5.60
N VAL A 202 -0.44 -14.06 6.30
CA VAL A 202 -1.43 -14.22 7.38
C VAL A 202 -2.70 -14.86 6.86
N SER A 203 -3.15 -14.50 5.65
CA SER A 203 -4.34 -15.09 5.03
C SER A 203 -4.19 -16.59 4.81
N ILE A 204 -3.00 -17.07 4.46
CA ILE A 204 -2.73 -18.52 4.30
C ILE A 204 -2.99 -19.24 5.62
N PHE A 205 -2.42 -18.74 6.72
CA PHE A 205 -2.59 -19.35 8.03
C PHE A 205 -4.03 -19.26 8.52
N VAL A 206 -4.69 -18.10 8.42
CA VAL A 206 -6.08 -17.93 8.87
C VAL A 206 -7.01 -18.86 8.09
N PHE A 207 -6.84 -18.95 6.77
CA PHE A 207 -7.70 -19.77 5.93
C PHE A 207 -7.39 -21.26 6.01
N ALA A 208 -6.19 -21.66 6.39
CA ALA A 208 -5.82 -23.07 6.57
C ALA A 208 -6.72 -23.80 7.59
N PHE A 209 -7.27 -23.07 8.56
CA PHE A 209 -8.13 -23.64 9.61
C PHE A 209 -9.63 -23.60 9.30
N LEU A 210 -10.07 -23.05 8.16
CA LEU A 210 -11.50 -22.86 7.85
C LEU A 210 -12.19 -24.11 7.27
N GLY A 211 -11.47 -25.22 7.12
CA GLY A 211 -12.00 -26.37 6.43
C GLY A 211 -12.17 -26.14 4.90
N TRP A 212 -12.99 -26.97 4.26
CA TRP A 212 -13.19 -26.93 2.81
C TRP A 212 -14.67 -26.89 2.45
N PRO A 213 -15.36 -25.78 2.72
CA PRO A 213 -16.80 -25.63 2.43
C PRO A 213 -17.04 -25.48 0.91
N ASP A 214 -18.29 -25.47 0.51
CA ASP A 214 -18.71 -25.19 -0.86
C ASP A 214 -18.11 -23.89 -1.39
N LEU A 215 -17.93 -23.81 -2.71
CA LEU A 215 -17.23 -22.73 -3.41
C LEU A 215 -17.72 -21.34 -2.98
N TRP A 216 -19.05 -21.14 -2.94
CA TRP A 216 -19.62 -19.82 -2.58
C TRP A 216 -19.38 -19.46 -1.13
N LEU A 217 -19.54 -20.42 -0.22
CA LEU A 217 -19.27 -20.19 1.20
C LEU A 217 -17.77 -19.94 1.44
N ARG A 218 -16.91 -20.60 0.68
CA ARG A 218 -15.46 -20.42 0.72
C ARG A 218 -15.05 -19.02 0.26
N ILE A 219 -15.59 -18.50 -0.87
CA ILE A 219 -15.33 -17.15 -1.34
C ILE A 219 -15.85 -16.12 -0.33
N SER A 220 -17.09 -16.27 0.12
CA SER A 220 -17.72 -15.36 1.08
C SER A 220 -16.96 -15.29 2.41
N SER A 221 -16.54 -16.45 2.96
CA SER A 221 -15.77 -16.49 4.21
C SER A 221 -14.44 -15.76 4.09
N ARG A 222 -13.74 -15.87 2.95
CA ARG A 222 -12.49 -15.14 2.72
C ARG A 222 -12.69 -13.64 2.69
N ILE A 223 -13.77 -13.16 2.06
CA ILE A 223 -14.11 -11.73 2.02
C ILE A 223 -14.47 -11.22 3.42
N ILE A 224 -15.33 -11.96 4.15
CA ILE A 224 -15.76 -11.59 5.51
C ILE A 224 -14.59 -11.54 6.49
N LEU A 225 -13.59 -12.40 6.31
CA LEU A 225 -12.41 -12.45 7.18
C LEU A 225 -11.29 -11.47 6.79
N LEU A 226 -11.41 -10.75 5.65
CA LEU A 226 -10.41 -9.75 5.28
C LEU A 226 -10.12 -8.71 6.39
N PRO A 227 -11.11 -8.16 7.12
CA PRO A 227 -10.84 -7.24 8.23
C PRO A 227 -10.01 -7.89 9.36
N VAL A 228 -10.24 -9.18 9.65
CA VAL A 228 -9.49 -9.91 10.67
C VAL A 228 -8.05 -10.13 10.23
N VAL A 229 -7.85 -10.59 8.98
CA VAL A 229 -6.52 -10.76 8.38
C VAL A 229 -5.76 -9.43 8.37
N ALA A 230 -6.41 -8.35 7.96
CA ALA A 230 -5.83 -7.01 7.96
C ALA A 230 -5.45 -6.55 9.36
N GLY A 231 -6.32 -6.78 10.34
CA GLY A 231 -6.07 -6.46 11.76
C GLY A 231 -4.84 -7.18 12.31
N ILE A 232 -4.74 -8.50 12.10
CA ILE A 232 -3.58 -9.30 12.51
C ILE A 232 -2.31 -8.80 11.82
N SER A 233 -2.37 -8.60 10.52
CA SER A 233 -1.22 -8.12 9.72
C SER A 233 -0.72 -6.76 10.17
N TYR A 234 -1.64 -5.84 10.50
CA TYR A 234 -1.32 -4.54 11.03
C TYR A 234 -0.58 -4.63 12.37
N GLU A 235 -1.06 -5.49 13.30
CA GLU A 235 -0.39 -5.67 14.60
C GLU A 235 1.01 -6.29 14.43
N ILE A 236 1.18 -7.22 13.50
CA ILE A 236 2.49 -7.81 13.19
C ILE A 236 3.46 -6.72 12.69
N ILE A 237 3.07 -5.89 11.73
CA ILE A 237 3.92 -4.82 11.21
C ILE A 237 4.22 -3.77 12.27
N ARG A 238 3.23 -3.39 13.06
CA ARG A 238 3.41 -2.44 14.13
C ARG A 238 4.40 -2.95 15.18
N PHE A 239 4.32 -4.24 15.54
CA PHE A 239 5.27 -4.88 16.42
C PHE A 239 6.66 -4.93 15.80
N ALA A 240 6.76 -5.35 14.53
CA ALA A 240 8.01 -5.42 13.80
C ALA A 240 8.72 -4.06 13.66
N GLY A 241 7.96 -3.01 13.38
CA GLY A 241 8.51 -1.65 13.26
C GLY A 241 9.06 -1.05 14.56
N ARG A 242 8.70 -1.63 15.72
CA ARG A 242 9.19 -1.23 17.05
C ARG A 242 10.28 -2.16 17.59
N SER A 243 10.42 -3.34 17.01
CA SER A 243 11.34 -4.37 17.50
C SER A 243 12.76 -4.13 16.99
N LYS A 244 13.73 -4.18 17.90
CA LYS A 244 15.17 -4.20 17.58
C LYS A 244 15.71 -5.62 17.40
N ASN A 245 14.85 -6.63 17.55
CA ASN A 245 15.24 -8.04 17.49
C ASN A 245 15.61 -8.45 16.06
N SER A 246 16.75 -9.08 15.88
CA SER A 246 17.27 -9.53 14.58
C SER A 246 16.35 -10.56 13.90
N PHE A 247 15.70 -11.44 14.64
CA PHE A 247 14.73 -12.42 14.10
C PHE A 247 13.50 -11.73 13.49
N VAL A 248 13.00 -10.66 14.14
CA VAL A 248 11.88 -9.87 13.61
C VAL A 248 12.30 -9.14 12.34
N ARG A 249 13.52 -8.59 12.31
CA ARG A 249 14.08 -7.97 11.11
C ARG A 249 14.22 -8.97 9.96
N LEU A 250 14.66 -10.19 10.24
CA LEU A 250 14.73 -11.26 9.24
C LEU A 250 13.32 -11.62 8.70
N ALA A 251 12.32 -11.69 9.56
CA ALA A 251 10.94 -12.01 9.16
C ALA A 251 10.30 -10.98 8.22
N ILE A 252 10.70 -9.70 8.29
CA ILE A 252 10.20 -8.64 7.40
C ILE A 252 11.04 -8.48 6.11
N MET A 253 12.21 -9.13 6.02
CA MET A 253 13.08 -9.02 4.83
C MET A 253 12.39 -9.37 3.50
N PRO A 254 11.54 -10.40 3.40
CA PRO A 254 10.82 -10.67 2.15
C PRO A 254 9.97 -9.48 1.69
N GLY A 255 9.38 -8.71 2.62
CA GLY A 255 8.66 -7.48 2.31
C GLY A 255 9.58 -6.37 1.78
N LEU A 256 10.82 -6.27 2.28
CA LEU A 256 11.83 -5.37 1.73
C LEU A 256 12.28 -5.80 0.33
N TRP A 257 12.46 -7.11 0.11
CA TRP A 257 12.82 -7.62 -1.21
C TRP A 257 11.75 -7.35 -2.28
N LEU A 258 10.46 -7.41 -1.91
CA LEU A 258 9.39 -7.04 -2.81
C LEU A 258 9.52 -5.60 -3.31
N GLN A 259 10.08 -4.70 -2.50
CA GLN A 259 10.29 -3.30 -2.89
C GLN A 259 11.31 -3.13 -4.02
N TYR A 260 12.22 -4.08 -4.26
CA TYR A 260 13.07 -4.05 -5.46
C TYR A 260 12.25 -4.07 -6.76
N LEU A 261 11.07 -4.69 -6.74
CA LEU A 261 10.15 -4.71 -7.89
C LEU A 261 9.20 -3.50 -7.90
N THR A 262 8.82 -2.99 -6.72
CA THR A 262 7.78 -1.96 -6.56
C THR A 262 8.31 -0.57 -6.30
N THR A 263 9.64 -0.37 -6.29
CA THR A 263 10.29 0.94 -6.23
C THR A 263 11.38 1.05 -7.27
N ARG A 264 11.64 2.26 -7.77
CA ARG A 264 12.76 2.57 -8.68
C ARG A 264 13.47 3.84 -8.22
N GLU A 265 14.68 4.08 -8.73
CA GLU A 265 15.39 5.33 -8.48
C GLU A 265 14.64 6.49 -9.14
N PRO A 266 14.25 7.51 -8.34
CA PRO A 266 13.61 8.70 -8.85
C PRO A 266 14.63 9.66 -9.48
N ASP A 267 14.17 10.50 -10.39
CA ASP A 267 14.91 11.69 -10.81
C ASP A 267 14.68 12.87 -9.83
N ASP A 268 15.40 13.97 -10.07
CA ASP A 268 15.37 15.15 -9.20
C ASP A 268 13.99 15.80 -9.15
N SER A 269 13.31 15.84 -10.29
CA SER A 269 11.99 16.43 -10.41
C SER A 269 10.93 15.68 -9.60
N MET A 270 11.04 14.35 -9.50
CA MET A 270 10.17 13.50 -8.68
C MET A 270 10.42 13.69 -7.19
N ILE A 271 11.69 13.90 -6.82
CA ILE A 271 12.08 14.20 -5.43
C ILE A 271 11.50 15.55 -4.99
N GLU A 272 11.50 16.58 -5.87
CA GLU A 272 10.88 17.87 -5.59
C GLU A 272 9.37 17.74 -5.26
N VAL A 273 8.65 16.91 -6.01
CA VAL A 273 7.23 16.63 -5.76
C VAL A 273 7.04 15.96 -4.39
N ALA A 274 7.86 14.96 -4.08
CA ALA A 274 7.79 14.27 -2.78
C ALA A 274 8.12 15.22 -1.60
N ILE A 275 9.11 16.09 -1.75
CA ILE A 275 9.44 17.15 -0.78
C ILE A 275 8.26 18.11 -0.60
N SER A 276 7.64 18.54 -1.70
CA SER A 276 6.50 19.47 -1.66
C SER A 276 5.31 18.86 -0.90
N SER A 277 5.01 17.59 -1.16
CA SER A 277 3.96 16.85 -0.43
C SER A 277 4.26 16.73 1.06
N LEU A 278 5.51 16.37 1.43
CA LEU A 278 5.91 16.22 2.83
C LEU A 278 5.89 17.56 3.58
N LYS A 279 6.39 18.63 2.98
CA LYS A 279 6.35 19.98 3.57
C LYS A 279 4.92 20.45 3.82
N ALA A 280 3.99 20.13 2.94
CA ALA A 280 2.59 20.56 3.06
C ALA A 280 1.84 19.91 4.25
N VAL A 281 2.26 18.72 4.70
CA VAL A 281 1.68 18.08 5.90
C VAL A 281 2.44 18.39 7.18
N THR A 282 3.69 18.85 7.08
CA THR A 282 4.60 18.99 8.22
C THR A 282 4.60 20.44 8.72
N PRO A 283 4.35 20.71 10.02
CA PRO A 283 4.50 22.05 10.58
C PRO A 283 5.95 22.56 10.47
N GLU A 284 6.14 23.86 10.31
CA GLU A 284 7.46 24.49 10.11
C GLU A 284 8.48 24.12 11.19
N GLU A 285 8.04 23.97 12.44
CA GLU A 285 8.88 23.60 13.59
C GLU A 285 9.57 22.22 13.44
N PHE A 286 9.07 21.36 12.55
CA PHE A 286 9.62 20.02 12.25
C PHE A 286 10.34 19.96 10.90
N LEU A 287 10.41 21.06 10.15
CA LEU A 287 11.07 21.11 8.83
C LEU A 287 12.56 21.50 8.91
N ASN A 288 12.99 22.00 10.08
CA ASN A 288 14.36 22.48 10.36
C ASN A 288 15.17 21.43 11.12
#